data_b504893366699f5214a996b53e033f28
#
_entry.id   b504893366699f5214a996b53e033f28
#
_cell.length_a   1.000
_cell.length_b   1.000
_cell.length_c   1.000
_cell.angle_alpha   90.00
_cell.angle_beta   90.00
_cell.angle_gamma   90.00
#
_symmetry.space_group_name_H-M   'P 1'
#
loop_
_entity.id
_entity.type
_entity.pdbx_description
1 polymer ?
#
loop_
_entity_poly.entity_id
_entity_poly.type
_entity_poly.pdbx_seq_one_letter_code
_entity_poly.pdbx_strand_id
1 'polypeptide(L)'
;MLHQTALAKARASYQPKLPASLSVHSFANKTPLPAQADTEIPTLFPNTFNLPAVTFSAAKSELKCSPIRVGVILSGGPAPGGHNVIAGLFDAIKQIHPASSLIGFRNGPDGLLTNNGTEIDAALLADYRNTGGFDIIGSGRTKLESEEDFLKAIDTAKAHNLTALVVIGGQVEGVWK
;
A
#
# COMPACT_ATOMS: atom_id res chain seq x y z
N MET A 1 -20.59 26.29 -0.92
CA MET A 1 -20.79 24.83 -1.09
C MET A 1 -20.64 24.55 -2.58
N LEU A 2 -19.62 23.82 -2.99
CA LEU A 2 -19.51 23.33 -4.36
C LEU A 2 -20.65 22.33 -4.61
N HIS A 3 -21.44 22.58 -5.66
CA HIS A 3 -22.51 21.68 -6.06
C HIS A 3 -21.89 20.34 -6.48
N GLN A 4 -22.04 19.32 -5.63
CA GLN A 4 -21.61 17.97 -6.00
C GLN A 4 -22.47 17.44 -7.15
N THR A 5 -21.83 17.01 -8.22
CA THR A 5 -22.48 16.35 -9.35
C THR A 5 -23.11 15.01 -8.91
N ALA A 6 -24.09 14.51 -9.69
CA ALA A 6 -24.68 13.19 -9.42
C ALA A 6 -23.61 12.08 -9.38
N LEU A 7 -22.59 12.18 -10.24
CA LEU A 7 -21.46 11.25 -10.25
C LEU A 7 -20.61 11.34 -8.97
N ALA A 8 -20.34 12.55 -8.47
CA ALA A 8 -19.60 12.72 -7.23
C ALA A 8 -20.36 12.11 -6.03
N LYS A 9 -21.68 12.28 -5.98
CA LYS A 9 -22.53 11.65 -4.95
C LYS A 9 -22.50 10.12 -5.04
N ALA A 10 -22.63 9.56 -6.26
CA ALA A 10 -22.56 8.12 -6.48
C ALA A 10 -21.20 7.54 -6.07
N ARG A 11 -20.09 8.23 -6.36
CA ARG A 11 -18.75 7.83 -5.91
C ARG A 11 -18.62 7.84 -4.40
N ALA A 12 -19.09 8.87 -3.74
CA ALA A 12 -19.01 9.00 -2.29
C ALA A 12 -19.78 7.89 -1.55
N SER A 13 -20.89 7.42 -2.13
CA SER A 13 -21.74 6.37 -1.56
C SER A 13 -21.27 4.94 -1.90
N TYR A 14 -20.35 4.77 -2.88
CA TYR A 14 -19.90 3.46 -3.27
C TYR A 14 -19.02 2.82 -2.17
N GLN A 15 -19.36 1.58 -1.81
CA GLN A 15 -18.60 0.75 -0.89
C GLN A 15 -18.18 -0.54 -1.60
N PRO A 16 -16.88 -0.87 -1.64
CA PRO A 16 -16.43 -2.12 -2.21
C PRO A 16 -16.92 -3.31 -1.38
N LYS A 17 -17.39 -4.36 -2.05
CA LYS A 17 -17.75 -5.63 -1.40
C LYS A 17 -16.51 -6.51 -1.34
N LEU A 18 -15.92 -6.63 -0.17
CA LEU A 18 -14.78 -7.51 0.04
C LEU A 18 -15.24 -8.92 0.47
N PRO A 19 -14.61 -9.99 -0.05
CA PRO A 19 -14.80 -11.33 0.49
C PRO A 19 -14.45 -11.39 1.97
N ALA A 20 -15.16 -12.20 2.75
CA ALA A 20 -14.87 -12.38 4.18
C ALA A 20 -13.44 -12.89 4.44
N SER A 21 -12.86 -13.65 3.49
CA SER A 21 -11.47 -14.10 3.54
C SER A 21 -10.43 -13.00 3.43
N LEU A 22 -10.82 -11.78 2.99
CA LEU A 22 -9.95 -10.61 2.91
C LEU A 22 -10.26 -9.60 4.01
N SER A 23 -10.94 -9.99 5.08
CA SER A 23 -11.11 -9.15 6.26
C SER A 23 -9.74 -8.90 6.93
N VAL A 24 -9.64 -7.81 7.70
CA VAL A 24 -8.40 -7.48 8.44
C VAL A 24 -8.02 -8.55 9.45
N HIS A 25 -8.99 -9.35 9.91
CA HIS A 25 -8.79 -10.48 10.80
C HIS A 25 -8.79 -11.79 10.00
N SER A 26 -7.86 -11.92 9.08
CA SER A 26 -7.62 -13.16 8.33
C SER A 26 -6.20 -13.63 8.53
N PHE A 27 -5.99 -14.93 8.36
CA PHE A 27 -4.66 -15.52 8.39
C PHE A 27 -4.36 -16.26 7.09
N ALA A 28 -3.08 -16.29 6.76
CA ALA A 28 -2.58 -16.96 5.57
C ALA A 28 -2.34 -18.45 5.86
N ASN A 29 -2.94 -19.31 5.04
CA ASN A 29 -2.63 -20.72 5.01
C ASN A 29 -1.64 -20.97 3.87
N LYS A 30 -0.56 -21.68 4.15
CA LYS A 30 0.44 -22.09 3.15
C LYS A 30 0.25 -23.53 2.79
N THR A 31 0.01 -23.82 1.52
CA THR A 31 -0.11 -25.17 0.98
C THR A 31 1.04 -25.43 0.03
N PRO A 32 1.86 -26.47 0.24
CA PRO A 32 2.90 -26.83 -0.71
C PRO A 32 2.31 -27.05 -2.11
N LEU A 33 2.99 -26.54 -3.13
CA LEU A 33 2.63 -26.84 -4.51
C LEU A 33 3.06 -28.28 -4.83
N PRO A 34 2.31 -29.01 -5.68
CA PRO A 34 2.74 -30.30 -6.20
C PRO A 34 4.05 -30.12 -6.97
N ALA A 35 4.92 -31.12 -6.89
CA ALA A 35 6.18 -31.12 -7.61
C ALA A 35 5.94 -30.94 -9.12
N GLN A 36 6.54 -29.93 -9.71
CA GLN A 36 6.47 -29.69 -11.15
C GLN A 36 7.66 -30.35 -11.84
N ALA A 37 7.41 -31.00 -12.97
CA ALA A 37 8.41 -31.72 -13.73
C ALA A 37 9.29 -30.82 -14.66
N ASP A 38 9.12 -29.50 -14.56
CA ASP A 38 9.88 -28.57 -15.40
C ASP A 38 11.29 -28.37 -14.84
N THR A 39 12.30 -28.52 -15.70
CA THR A 39 13.72 -28.45 -15.33
C THR A 39 14.33 -27.04 -15.54
N GLU A 40 13.69 -26.18 -16.30
CA GLU A 40 14.23 -24.82 -16.60
C GLU A 40 13.71 -23.78 -15.63
N ILE A 41 12.44 -23.85 -15.20
CA ILE A 41 11.84 -22.87 -14.30
C ILE A 41 12.60 -22.69 -12.99
N PRO A 42 13.10 -23.74 -12.32
CA PRO A 42 13.90 -23.59 -11.10
C PRO A 42 15.17 -22.76 -11.30
N THR A 43 15.79 -22.91 -12.49
CA THR A 43 17.02 -22.19 -12.83
C THR A 43 16.75 -20.71 -13.14
N LEU A 44 15.66 -20.44 -13.84
CA LEU A 44 15.26 -19.08 -14.23
C LEU A 44 14.66 -18.29 -13.06
N PHE A 45 13.97 -18.95 -12.15
CA PHE A 45 13.25 -18.32 -11.02
C PHE A 45 13.61 -18.98 -9.67
N PRO A 46 14.88 -18.98 -9.25
CA PRO A 46 15.33 -19.73 -8.07
C PRO A 46 14.68 -19.25 -6.77
N ASN A 47 14.32 -17.98 -6.68
CA ASN A 47 13.74 -17.38 -5.48
C ASN A 47 12.23 -17.50 -5.38
N THR A 48 11.55 -17.85 -6.45
CA THR A 48 10.09 -17.92 -6.51
C THR A 48 9.57 -19.32 -6.85
N PHE A 49 10.41 -20.17 -7.39
CA PHE A 49 10.06 -21.56 -7.70
C PHE A 49 9.75 -22.34 -6.40
N ASN A 50 8.70 -23.12 -6.43
CA ASN A 50 8.22 -23.93 -5.28
C ASN A 50 7.78 -23.12 -4.04
N LEU A 51 7.57 -21.82 -4.14
CA LEU A 51 6.90 -21.11 -3.06
C LEU A 51 5.50 -21.71 -2.85
N PRO A 52 5.09 -21.88 -1.58
CA PRO A 52 3.76 -22.45 -1.30
C PRO A 52 2.65 -21.53 -1.81
N ALA A 53 1.56 -22.12 -2.28
CA ALA A 53 0.34 -21.38 -2.54
C ALA A 53 -0.20 -20.80 -1.22
N VAL A 54 -0.56 -19.52 -1.23
CA VAL A 54 -1.10 -18.83 -0.06
C VAL A 54 -2.59 -18.59 -0.27
N THR A 55 -3.40 -19.08 0.67
CA THR A 55 -4.83 -18.79 0.74
C THR A 55 -5.14 -18.06 2.03
N PHE A 56 -6.12 -17.15 2.00
CA PHE A 56 -6.56 -16.43 3.18
C PHE A 56 -7.87 -16.99 3.70
N SER A 57 -7.95 -17.15 5.01
CA SER A 57 -9.15 -17.58 5.72
C SER A 57 -9.51 -16.56 6.78
N ALA A 58 -10.81 -16.34 7.02
CA ALA A 58 -11.24 -15.47 8.10
C ALA A 58 -10.75 -16.01 9.46
N ALA A 59 -10.25 -15.14 10.31
CA ALA A 59 -9.87 -15.49 11.67
C ALA A 59 -11.12 -15.81 12.50
N LYS A 60 -11.00 -16.76 13.42
CA LYS A 60 -12.09 -17.14 14.34
C LYS A 60 -12.35 -16.13 15.45
N SER A 61 -11.40 -15.26 15.70
CA SER A 61 -11.45 -14.20 16.73
C SER A 61 -10.72 -12.96 16.26
N GLU A 62 -11.13 -11.82 16.82
CA GLU A 62 -10.42 -10.55 16.59
C GLU A 62 -9.02 -10.62 17.20
N LEU A 63 -8.02 -10.20 16.43
CA LEU A 63 -6.66 -10.06 16.90
C LEU A 63 -6.53 -8.69 17.58
N LYS A 64 -6.00 -8.67 18.80
CA LYS A 64 -5.60 -7.43 19.45
C LYS A 64 -4.29 -6.95 18.83
N CYS A 65 -4.37 -5.88 18.07
CA CYS A 65 -3.22 -5.27 17.41
C CYS A 65 -2.87 -3.94 18.08
N SER A 66 -1.59 -3.60 18.14
CA SER A 66 -1.14 -2.26 18.49
C SER A 66 -1.36 -1.30 17.32
N PRO A 67 -1.47 0.03 17.58
CA PRO A 67 -1.50 1.02 16.52
C PRO A 67 -0.28 0.90 15.60
N ILE A 68 -0.51 1.04 14.31
CA ILE A 68 0.56 1.04 13.29
C ILE A 68 0.60 2.39 12.58
N ARG A 69 1.80 2.79 12.15
CA ARG A 69 2.02 3.97 11.30
C ARG A 69 2.55 3.50 9.96
N VAL A 70 1.78 3.69 8.92
CA VAL A 70 2.12 3.22 7.57
C VAL A 70 2.48 4.40 6.69
N GLY A 71 3.64 4.34 6.06
CA GLY A 71 4.03 5.24 4.98
C GLY A 71 3.50 4.74 3.65
N VAL A 72 3.13 5.63 2.74
CA VAL A 72 2.75 5.27 1.37
C VAL A 72 3.38 6.22 0.37
N ILE A 73 3.90 5.67 -0.73
CA ILE A 73 4.42 6.40 -1.88
C ILE A 73 3.82 5.87 -3.17
N LEU A 74 3.62 6.76 -4.15
CA LEU A 74 3.24 6.42 -5.52
C LEU A 74 4.48 6.52 -6.40
N SER A 75 5.08 5.37 -6.74
CA SER A 75 6.32 5.28 -7.53
C SER A 75 6.02 5.03 -9.00
N GLY A 76 6.63 5.80 -9.88
CA GLY A 76 6.44 5.69 -11.33
C GLY A 76 5.58 6.81 -11.91
N GLY A 77 5.03 6.59 -13.10
CA GLY A 77 4.09 7.51 -13.74
C GLY A 77 2.68 7.37 -13.17
N PRO A 78 1.81 8.37 -13.36
CA PRO A 78 0.42 8.30 -12.97
C PRO A 78 -0.29 7.10 -13.62
N ALA A 79 -1.09 6.39 -12.81
CA ALA A 79 -1.89 5.27 -13.26
C ALA A 79 -3.28 5.30 -12.59
N PRO A 80 -4.32 4.73 -13.19
CA PRO A 80 -5.64 4.67 -12.55
C PRO A 80 -5.61 3.87 -11.24
N GLY A 81 -6.34 4.35 -10.22
CA GLY A 81 -6.62 3.58 -9.01
C GLY A 81 -5.72 3.84 -7.81
N GLY A 82 -4.73 4.73 -7.88
CA GLY A 82 -3.88 5.08 -6.75
C GLY A 82 -4.68 5.55 -5.53
N HIS A 83 -5.66 6.41 -5.73
CA HIS A 83 -6.56 6.89 -4.66
C HIS A 83 -7.32 5.74 -4.00
N ASN A 84 -7.72 4.73 -4.77
CA ASN A 84 -8.47 3.58 -4.25
C ASN A 84 -7.57 2.69 -3.36
N VAL A 85 -6.30 2.52 -3.74
CA VAL A 85 -5.33 1.78 -2.91
C VAL A 85 -5.07 2.53 -1.61
N ILE A 86 -4.86 3.85 -1.66
CA ILE A 86 -4.65 4.68 -0.47
C ILE A 86 -5.90 4.64 0.45
N ALA A 87 -7.11 4.75 -0.14
CA ALA A 87 -8.35 4.64 0.63
C ALA A 87 -8.49 3.27 1.30
N GLY A 88 -8.19 2.19 0.56
CA GLY A 88 -8.22 0.83 1.10
C GLY A 88 -7.20 0.62 2.23
N LEU A 89 -5.98 1.16 2.10
CA LEU A 89 -4.97 1.14 3.15
C LEU A 89 -5.46 1.89 4.40
N PHE A 90 -5.98 3.09 4.23
CA PHE A 90 -6.52 3.89 5.34
C PHE A 90 -7.62 3.14 6.09
N ASP A 91 -8.60 2.61 5.37
CA ASP A 91 -9.70 1.86 5.98
C ASP A 91 -9.20 0.62 6.72
N ALA A 92 -8.29 -0.15 6.11
CA ALA A 92 -7.73 -1.35 6.71
C ALA A 92 -6.96 -1.07 8.00
N ILE A 93 -6.06 -0.06 8.00
CA ILE A 93 -5.29 0.24 9.21
C ILE A 93 -6.16 0.82 10.34
N LYS A 94 -7.23 1.56 10.01
CA LYS A 94 -8.20 2.04 10.99
C LYS A 94 -9.06 0.92 11.58
N GLN A 95 -9.34 -0.13 10.80
CA GLN A 95 -9.99 -1.34 11.30
C GLN A 95 -9.05 -2.16 12.20
N ILE A 96 -7.75 -2.23 11.88
CA ILE A 96 -6.75 -2.88 12.75
C ILE A 96 -6.70 -2.17 14.11
N HIS A 97 -6.58 -0.84 14.12
CA HIS A 97 -6.61 -0.05 15.33
C HIS A 97 -6.99 1.41 15.02
N PRO A 98 -7.98 2.02 15.71
CA PRO A 98 -8.43 3.39 15.42
C PRO A 98 -7.33 4.46 15.51
N ALA A 99 -6.32 4.26 16.37
CA ALA A 99 -5.18 5.15 16.52
C ALA A 99 -4.07 4.94 15.46
N SER A 100 -4.22 3.98 14.54
CA SER A 100 -3.29 3.83 13.41
C SER A 100 -3.34 5.04 12.49
N SER A 101 -2.22 5.37 11.84
CA SER A 101 -2.10 6.52 10.94
C SER A 101 -1.44 6.18 9.62
N LEU A 102 -1.83 6.91 8.57
CA LEU A 102 -1.29 6.79 7.22
C LEU A 102 -0.57 8.08 6.86
N ILE A 103 0.69 7.97 6.45
CA ILE A 103 1.54 9.08 6.03
C ILE A 103 1.79 8.95 4.53
N GLY A 104 1.33 9.89 3.74
CA GLY A 104 1.61 9.97 2.32
C GLY A 104 2.85 10.81 2.03
N PHE A 105 3.84 10.28 1.35
CA PHE A 105 5.02 11.04 0.93
C PHE A 105 4.79 11.59 -0.47
N ARG A 106 4.99 12.90 -0.62
CA ARG A 106 4.67 13.63 -1.85
C ARG A 106 5.68 13.37 -2.94
N ASN A 107 5.19 13.30 -4.19
CA ASN A 107 6.01 13.13 -5.38
C ASN A 107 6.80 11.79 -5.41
N GLY A 108 6.20 10.76 -4.83
CA GLY A 108 6.79 9.41 -4.83
C GLY A 108 8.04 9.28 -3.96
N PRO A 109 9.09 8.57 -4.44
CA PRO A 109 10.30 8.34 -3.66
C PRO A 109 11.02 9.63 -3.24
N ASP A 110 10.90 10.71 -4.01
CA ASP A 110 11.48 12.01 -3.67
C ASP A 110 10.95 12.54 -2.33
N GLY A 111 9.67 12.39 -2.06
CA GLY A 111 9.08 12.78 -0.77
C GLY A 111 9.66 12.01 0.41
N LEU A 112 10.08 10.76 0.20
CA LEU A 112 10.75 9.97 1.22
C LEU A 112 12.19 10.48 1.46
N LEU A 113 12.92 10.83 0.39
CA LEU A 113 14.29 11.34 0.47
C LEU A 113 14.36 12.76 1.08
N THR A 114 13.33 13.55 0.85
CA THR A 114 13.26 14.95 1.34
C THR A 114 12.44 15.12 2.62
N ASN A 115 11.99 14.01 3.22
CA ASN A 115 11.12 14.01 4.41
C ASN A 115 9.84 14.85 4.23
N ASN A 116 9.25 14.79 3.02
CA ASN A 116 8.04 15.53 2.68
C ASN A 116 6.80 14.65 2.83
N GLY A 117 6.46 14.31 4.07
CA GLY A 117 5.32 13.51 4.45
C GLY A 117 4.11 14.34 4.89
N THR A 118 2.92 13.89 4.59
CA THR A 118 1.65 14.48 5.03
C THR A 118 0.77 13.36 5.61
N GLU A 119 0.17 13.61 6.77
CA GLU A 119 -0.81 12.66 7.31
C GLU A 119 -2.07 12.68 6.44
N ILE A 120 -2.52 11.49 6.05
CA ILE A 120 -3.74 11.29 5.29
C ILE A 120 -4.85 10.98 6.30
N ASP A 121 -5.72 11.96 6.52
CA ASP A 121 -6.88 11.82 7.39
C ASP A 121 -8.17 11.54 6.60
N ALA A 122 -9.26 11.33 7.34
CA ALA A 122 -10.55 11.05 6.73
C ALA A 122 -11.12 12.23 5.94
N ALA A 123 -10.79 13.48 6.34
CA ALA A 123 -11.29 14.68 5.69
C ALA A 123 -10.61 14.87 4.32
N LEU A 124 -9.28 14.77 4.27
CA LEU A 124 -8.53 14.79 3.02
C LEU A 124 -8.98 13.65 2.08
N LEU A 125 -9.11 12.44 2.62
CA LEU A 125 -9.44 11.27 1.83
C LEU A 125 -10.86 11.33 1.24
N ALA A 126 -11.80 12.02 1.90
CA ALA A 126 -13.19 12.15 1.43
C ALA A 126 -13.28 12.74 0.01
N ASP A 127 -12.42 13.69 -0.33
CA ASP A 127 -12.39 14.34 -1.65
C ASP A 127 -11.85 13.43 -2.76
N TYR A 128 -11.04 12.45 -2.40
CA TYR A 128 -10.34 11.56 -3.34
C TYR A 128 -10.92 10.15 -3.40
N ARG A 129 -11.79 9.78 -2.45
CA ARG A 129 -12.36 8.43 -2.37
C ARG A 129 -13.13 8.08 -3.63
N ASN A 130 -12.84 6.89 -4.20
CA ASN A 130 -13.46 6.34 -5.41
C ASN A 130 -13.31 7.21 -6.67
N THR A 131 -12.38 8.16 -6.68
CA THR A 131 -12.14 9.00 -7.87
C THR A 131 -11.26 8.29 -8.91
N GLY A 132 -10.51 7.26 -8.50
CA GLY A 132 -9.64 6.49 -9.38
C GLY A 132 -8.38 7.24 -9.85
N GLY A 133 -8.09 8.41 -9.28
CA GLY A 133 -6.94 9.22 -9.63
C GLY A 133 -5.64 8.78 -8.96
N PHE A 134 -4.60 9.63 -9.06
CA PHE A 134 -3.24 9.32 -8.61
C PHE A 134 -2.52 10.55 -8.02
N ASP A 135 -3.23 11.63 -7.77
CA ASP A 135 -2.66 12.96 -7.47
C ASP A 135 -2.78 13.40 -6.00
N ILE A 136 -3.44 12.62 -5.13
CA ILE A 136 -3.59 12.97 -3.71
C ILE A 136 -2.26 13.28 -3.02
N ILE A 137 -1.19 12.55 -3.36
CA ILE A 137 0.18 12.79 -2.89
C ILE A 137 1.16 12.99 -4.04
N GLY A 138 0.67 12.94 -5.29
CA GLY A 138 1.51 12.94 -6.48
C GLY A 138 2.37 11.68 -6.60
N SER A 139 3.02 11.52 -7.73
CA SER A 139 3.92 10.40 -8.00
C SER A 139 5.26 10.88 -8.55
N GLY A 140 6.28 10.03 -8.49
CA GLY A 140 7.61 10.36 -8.99
C GLY A 140 8.39 9.15 -9.44
N ARG A 141 9.43 9.39 -10.25
CA ARG A 141 10.32 8.36 -10.81
C ARG A 141 11.73 8.40 -10.23
N THR A 142 11.92 9.14 -9.15
CA THR A 142 13.19 9.19 -8.44
C THR A 142 13.57 7.79 -7.99
N LYS A 143 14.79 7.37 -8.30
CA LYS A 143 15.34 6.10 -7.88
C LYS A 143 16.21 6.28 -6.64
N LEU A 144 16.22 5.30 -5.76
CA LEU A 144 17.17 5.19 -4.68
C LEU A 144 18.30 4.30 -5.16
N GLU A 145 19.45 4.86 -5.50
CA GLU A 145 20.57 4.13 -6.09
C GLU A 145 21.81 4.11 -5.20
N SER A 146 22.00 5.13 -4.38
CA SER A 146 23.15 5.27 -3.50
C SER A 146 22.84 4.83 -2.06
N GLU A 147 23.88 4.45 -1.33
CA GLU A 147 23.77 4.17 0.11
C GLU A 147 23.24 5.39 0.88
N GLU A 148 23.62 6.60 0.45
CA GLU A 148 23.11 7.85 1.03
C GLU A 148 21.60 7.99 0.87
N ASP A 149 21.04 7.61 -0.29
CA ASP A 149 19.60 7.66 -0.52
C ASP A 149 18.87 6.70 0.42
N PHE A 150 19.39 5.48 0.58
CA PHE A 150 18.80 4.51 1.51
C PHE A 150 18.87 4.99 2.96
N LEU A 151 19.96 5.61 3.38
CA LEU A 151 20.08 6.18 4.72
C LEU A 151 19.07 7.31 4.93
N LYS A 152 18.91 8.23 3.97
CA LYS A 152 17.88 9.29 4.03
C LYS A 152 16.46 8.71 4.15
N ALA A 153 16.15 7.68 3.36
CA ALA A 153 14.85 7.01 3.41
C ALA A 153 14.60 6.36 4.79
N ILE A 154 15.62 5.70 5.35
CA ILE A 154 15.57 5.10 6.68
C ILE A 154 15.37 6.17 7.76
N ASP A 155 16.09 7.29 7.68
CA ASP A 155 15.98 8.38 8.65
C ASP A 155 14.59 9.03 8.60
N THR A 156 14.03 9.20 7.40
CA THR A 156 12.64 9.64 7.23
C THR A 156 11.66 8.64 7.85
N ALA A 157 11.84 7.34 7.61
CA ALA A 157 10.99 6.32 8.20
C ALA A 157 11.05 6.33 9.74
N LYS A 158 12.24 6.52 10.32
CA LYS A 158 12.44 6.67 11.77
C LYS A 158 11.80 7.96 12.30
N ALA A 159 11.99 9.09 11.61
CA ALA A 159 11.44 10.39 12.02
C ALA A 159 9.91 10.36 12.11
N HIS A 160 9.26 9.63 11.21
CA HIS A 160 7.81 9.40 11.22
C HIS A 160 7.38 8.22 12.08
N ASN A 161 8.28 7.48 12.73
CA ASN A 161 8.01 6.25 13.47
C ASN A 161 7.21 5.23 12.63
N LEU A 162 7.59 5.04 11.38
CA LEU A 162 6.88 4.11 10.49
C LEU A 162 7.10 2.67 10.93
N THR A 163 6.02 1.91 10.97
CA THR A 163 6.03 0.45 11.17
C THR A 163 6.04 -0.31 9.86
N ALA A 164 5.60 0.33 8.78
CA ALA A 164 5.60 -0.22 7.42
C ALA A 164 5.66 0.90 6.38
N LEU A 165 6.17 0.57 5.19
CA LEU A 165 6.13 1.43 4.01
C LEU A 165 5.50 0.64 2.86
N VAL A 166 4.49 1.24 2.21
CA VAL A 166 3.83 0.69 1.03
C VAL A 166 4.27 1.48 -0.19
N VAL A 167 4.83 0.79 -1.15
CA VAL A 167 5.23 1.34 -2.45
C VAL A 167 4.21 0.91 -3.49
N ILE A 168 3.54 1.87 -4.11
CA ILE A 168 2.54 1.63 -5.15
C ILE A 168 3.14 2.08 -6.48
N GLY A 169 3.33 1.14 -7.41
CA GLY A 169 3.86 1.50 -8.72
C GLY A 169 4.36 0.32 -9.53
N GLY A 170 4.65 0.56 -10.81
CA GLY A 170 4.92 -0.45 -11.81
C GLY A 170 6.37 -0.65 -12.21
N GLN A 171 7.31 0.16 -11.77
CA GLN A 171 8.74 -0.04 -12.04
C GLN A 171 9.52 0.00 -10.74
N VAL A 172 9.72 -1.18 -10.16
CA VAL A 172 10.54 -1.39 -8.96
C VAL A 172 11.91 -1.96 -9.36
N GLU A 173 12.25 -1.95 -10.64
CA GLU A 173 13.58 -2.40 -11.10
C GLU A 173 14.64 -1.49 -10.49
N GLY A 174 15.34 -2.01 -9.48
CA GLY A 174 16.47 -1.38 -8.85
C GLY A 174 16.19 -0.52 -7.60
N VAL A 175 14.97 -0.41 -7.12
CA VAL A 175 14.66 0.41 -5.92
C VAL A 175 15.00 -0.32 -4.62
N TRP A 176 15.02 -1.64 -4.63
CA TRP A 176 15.32 -2.46 -3.45
C TRP A 176 16.22 -3.63 -3.83
N LYS A 177 17.51 -3.51 -3.61
CA LYS A 177 18.47 -4.62 -3.62
C LYS A 177 18.72 -5.10 -2.21
#